data_274f74a51bebe82cae5bc64f97020fcf
#
_entry.id   274f74a51bebe82cae5bc64f97020fcf
#
_cell.length_a   1.000
_cell.length_b   1.000
_cell.length_c   1.000
_cell.angle_alpha   90.00
_cell.angle_beta   90.00
_cell.angle_gamma   90.00
#
_symmetry.space_group_name_H-M   'P 1'
#
loop_
_entity.id
_entity.type
_entity.pdbx_description
1 polymer ?
#
loop_
_entity_poly.entity_id
_entity_poly.type
_entity_poly.pdbx_seq_one_letter_code
_entity_poly.pdbx_strand_id
1 'polypeptide(L)'
;MTNPKPSPCGCDEREPSPSPHANPPGQPALRYRLGAHRSFLRRMAARLSQQVTSTGQRPLAALATRAAADPSLALLDAAATLADVLTFYQERIANEGFLRTATERFSVLQLARAIGYELKPGVAASVYLAFTLDDTSASPAQTVIPAGTQVQSIPAKQGELPQTFETNVEFVARKAWNALRPRPTRPQDLSKGATTLYLAGVETRLQVGDYLLLVGAERERDPGNERWDLRRVLSVKTYPDATGGYTVVTWEPGLGSNRPSMLPAAQPQAFALRRSARRFGFNAPDWRLMSAEVQRAYGGARASNEWPGFAIDGRQRQIELDAAYPKIVAGSWLALLTPGYAELYRVTRNETVGVANFGLSGQVTRVTVDTDENIARFQRRETVVLAESEPLPLAEEPIPDPVTGNQIEIAGAVRDLVKGQPLIVSGKVNEDDEQPLSVVVFIEAVYSNPGFTTIVLRDQGLGATRFIRSTTLIYANVVVATHGETVPLTPIGSGDGSQTHQRFTLKKSLLYAQEVTVDLHLGQYTVWCRLDSHRACQWCGMARSAVALSRRPSRRSLHRAP
;
A
#
# COMPACT_ATOMS: atom_id res chain seq x y z
N MET A 1 53.89 72.13 5.38
CA MET A 1 52.45 72.30 5.55
C MET A 1 52.13 71.86 6.98
N THR A 2 52.03 72.79 7.90
CA THR A 2 51.81 72.53 9.34
C THR A 2 50.33 72.16 9.54
N ASN A 3 50.08 71.01 10.07
CA ASN A 3 48.77 70.59 10.51
C ASN A 3 48.28 71.55 11.61
N PRO A 4 47.10 72.19 11.48
CA PRO A 4 46.58 73.03 12.54
C PRO A 4 46.23 72.13 13.74
N LYS A 5 46.72 72.53 14.93
CA LYS A 5 46.35 71.88 16.20
C LYS A 5 44.82 71.94 16.37
N PRO A 6 44.19 70.84 16.78
CA PRO A 6 42.76 70.87 17.05
C PRO A 6 42.43 71.86 18.14
N SER A 7 41.43 72.72 17.92
CA SER A 7 40.88 73.63 18.89
C SER A 7 40.34 72.86 20.09
N PRO A 8 40.63 73.29 21.35
CA PRO A 8 40.20 72.51 22.52
C PRO A 8 38.68 72.45 22.73
N CYS A 9 37.90 73.24 22.01
CA CYS A 9 36.44 73.24 22.11
C CYS A 9 35.73 72.41 20.99
N GLY A 10 36.48 71.91 19.99
CA GLY A 10 35.86 71.21 18.86
C GLY A 10 34.91 72.06 18.01
N CYS A 11 34.97 73.40 18.16
CA CYS A 11 34.01 74.33 17.55
C CYS A 11 34.34 74.65 16.09
N ASP A 12 35.55 74.29 15.60
CA ASP A 12 36.02 74.64 14.25
C ASP A 12 35.94 73.52 13.26
N GLU A 13 35.56 72.32 13.69
CA GLU A 13 35.31 71.22 12.75
C GLU A 13 33.95 71.44 12.05
N ARG A 14 34.00 72.06 10.87
CA ARG A 14 32.89 71.94 9.93
C ARG A 14 32.72 70.46 9.58
N GLU A 15 31.83 69.73 10.29
CA GLU A 15 31.43 68.40 9.84
C GLU A 15 30.87 68.54 8.42
N PRO A 16 31.35 67.72 7.48
CA PRO A 16 30.80 67.73 6.14
C PRO A 16 29.30 67.44 6.23
N SER A 17 28.51 68.09 5.39
CA SER A 17 27.11 67.76 5.20
C SER A 17 27.00 66.25 5.00
N PRO A 18 25.99 65.58 5.56
CA PRO A 18 25.85 64.15 5.36
C PRO A 18 25.89 63.84 3.90
N SER A 19 26.86 63.01 3.49
CA SER A 19 26.93 62.52 2.13
C SER A 19 25.66 61.73 1.84
N PRO A 20 25.01 61.94 0.68
CA PRO A 20 23.87 61.11 0.30
C PRO A 20 24.29 59.64 0.35
N HIS A 21 23.54 58.81 1.03
CA HIS A 21 23.82 57.38 1.08
C HIS A 21 23.76 56.81 -0.33
N ALA A 22 24.82 56.16 -0.76
CA ALA A 22 24.78 55.40 -2.00
C ALA A 22 23.93 54.13 -1.74
N ASN A 23 22.80 54.02 -2.43
CA ASN A 23 21.94 52.87 -2.41
C ASN A 23 21.95 52.22 -3.79
N PRO A 24 22.98 51.42 -4.15
CA PRO A 24 23.02 50.74 -5.43
C PRO A 24 21.86 49.72 -5.55
N PRO A 25 21.39 49.45 -6.78
CA PRO A 25 20.33 48.52 -7.02
C PRO A 25 20.64 47.13 -6.42
N GLY A 26 19.63 46.45 -5.90
CA GLY A 26 19.75 45.09 -5.43
C GLY A 26 20.13 44.90 -3.96
N GLN A 27 20.21 45.96 -3.18
CA GLN A 27 20.45 45.85 -1.75
C GLN A 27 19.24 45.24 -0.99
N PRO A 28 19.50 44.53 0.11
CA PRO A 28 18.43 43.97 0.96
C PRO A 28 17.78 45.03 1.85
N ALA A 29 18.43 46.17 2.06
CA ALA A 29 17.91 47.29 2.82
C ALA A 29 18.46 48.63 2.32
N LEU A 30 17.62 49.65 2.31
CA LEU A 30 17.99 51.02 1.99
C LEU A 30 18.61 51.69 3.23
N ARG A 31 19.70 52.43 3.01
CA ARG A 31 20.28 53.34 4.01
C ARG A 31 19.66 54.70 3.81
N TYR A 32 18.79 55.11 4.71
CA TYR A 32 18.07 56.38 4.62
C TYR A 32 18.20 57.24 5.89
N ARG A 33 18.97 56.79 6.87
CA ARG A 33 19.15 57.44 8.15
C ARG A 33 20.07 58.65 8.02
N LEU A 34 19.56 59.82 8.33
CA LEU A 34 20.32 61.11 8.23
C LEU A 34 21.41 61.24 9.28
N GLY A 35 21.32 60.52 10.37
CA GLY A 35 22.30 60.55 11.46
C GLY A 35 21.87 59.66 12.62
N ALA A 36 22.74 59.51 13.61
CA ALA A 36 22.46 58.87 14.88
C ALA A 36 22.59 59.95 16.00
N HIS A 37 22.10 59.63 17.19
CA HIS A 37 22.12 60.47 18.36
C HIS A 37 23.46 61.29 18.51
N ARG A 38 24.57 60.54 18.46
CA ARG A 38 25.91 61.14 18.58
C ARG A 38 26.22 62.22 17.52
N SER A 39 25.80 61.97 16.28
CA SER A 39 26.01 62.87 15.17
C SER A 39 25.11 64.12 15.26
N PHE A 40 23.85 63.93 15.68
CA PHE A 40 22.92 65.04 15.91
C PHE A 40 23.38 65.93 17.06
N LEU A 41 23.72 65.34 18.21
CA LEU A 41 24.19 66.08 19.36
C LEU A 41 25.45 66.90 19.04
N ARG A 42 26.44 66.28 18.37
CA ARG A 42 27.69 66.99 17.98
C ARG A 42 27.43 68.17 17.06
N ARG A 43 26.55 67.97 16.02
CA ARG A 43 26.20 69.04 15.08
C ARG A 43 25.46 70.18 15.78
N MET A 44 24.51 69.90 16.65
CA MET A 44 23.75 70.89 17.36
C MET A 44 24.66 71.66 18.31
N ALA A 45 25.53 70.98 19.07
CA ALA A 45 26.50 71.62 19.98
C ALA A 45 27.52 72.47 19.23
N ALA A 46 28.00 72.04 18.04
CA ALA A 46 28.90 72.83 17.21
C ALA A 46 28.23 74.09 16.65
N ARG A 47 26.95 74.05 16.32
CA ARG A 47 26.19 75.19 15.78
C ARG A 47 25.77 76.20 16.88
N LEU A 48 25.72 75.77 18.12
CA LEU A 48 25.20 76.58 19.21
C LEU A 48 25.94 77.93 19.32
N SER A 49 27.28 77.92 19.33
CA SER A 49 28.10 79.12 19.38
C SER A 49 28.12 79.97 18.10
N GLN A 50 27.62 79.37 16.98
CA GLN A 50 27.57 80.03 15.68
C GLN A 50 26.22 80.68 15.38
N GLN A 51 25.22 80.53 16.22
CA GLN A 51 23.91 81.15 16.07
C GLN A 51 23.99 82.68 16.02
N VAL A 52 23.37 83.23 14.97
CA VAL A 52 23.35 84.68 14.73
C VAL A 52 21.89 85.14 14.82
N THR A 53 21.63 86.17 15.54
CA THR A 53 20.34 86.88 15.62
C THR A 53 20.06 87.62 14.32
N SER A 54 18.83 88.09 14.12
CA SER A 54 18.43 88.92 12.98
C SER A 54 19.21 90.28 12.93
N THR A 55 19.80 90.68 14.08
CA THR A 55 20.65 91.89 14.23
C THR A 55 22.14 91.64 14.03
N GLY A 56 22.53 90.38 13.62
CA GLY A 56 23.93 90.04 13.37
C GLY A 56 24.74 89.68 14.62
N GLN A 57 24.15 89.70 15.81
CA GLN A 57 24.82 89.39 17.06
C GLN A 57 24.89 87.91 17.33
N ARG A 58 25.94 87.43 18.02
CA ARG A 58 26.10 85.99 18.41
C ARG A 58 26.00 85.86 19.94
N PRO A 59 24.79 85.86 20.52
CA PRO A 59 24.58 85.83 21.94
C PRO A 59 25.13 84.59 22.66
N LEU A 60 25.24 83.48 21.92
CA LEU A 60 25.71 82.21 22.46
C LEU A 60 27.18 81.91 22.11
N ALA A 61 27.96 82.93 21.62
CA ALA A 61 29.37 82.74 21.23
C ALA A 61 30.27 82.32 22.42
N ALA A 62 29.93 82.70 23.62
CA ALA A 62 30.67 82.39 24.85
C ALA A 62 30.25 81.01 25.47
N LEU A 63 29.19 80.33 24.93
CA LEU A 63 28.73 79.10 25.48
C LEU A 63 29.59 77.90 24.94
N ALA A 64 30.73 77.69 25.64
CA ALA A 64 31.73 76.71 25.29
C ALA A 64 31.63 75.40 26.11
N THR A 65 30.72 75.35 27.09
CA THR A 65 30.55 74.20 27.97
C THR A 65 30.14 72.91 27.17
N ARG A 66 30.60 71.78 27.64
CA ARG A 66 30.22 70.46 27.14
C ARG A 66 29.92 69.55 28.33
N ALA A 67 29.65 70.08 29.48
CA ALA A 67 29.30 69.33 30.68
C ALA A 67 27.89 68.76 30.55
N ALA A 68 27.74 67.51 30.80
CA ALA A 68 26.44 66.82 30.68
C ALA A 68 25.37 67.37 31.66
N ALA A 69 25.79 68.01 32.74
CA ALA A 69 24.91 68.65 33.73
C ALA A 69 24.39 70.01 33.28
N ASP A 70 24.89 70.58 32.18
CA ASP A 70 24.43 71.89 31.68
C ASP A 70 23.01 71.70 31.04
N PRO A 71 22.03 72.52 31.52
CA PRO A 71 20.65 72.40 31.02
C PRO A 71 20.53 72.60 29.50
N SER A 72 21.38 73.49 28.92
CA SER A 72 21.38 73.69 27.46
C SER A 72 21.81 72.46 26.70
N LEU A 73 22.80 71.74 27.20
CA LEU A 73 23.26 70.48 26.62
C LEU A 73 22.25 69.32 26.85
N ALA A 74 21.59 69.31 28.00
CA ALA A 74 20.53 68.38 28.28
C ALA A 74 19.35 68.54 27.31
N LEU A 75 18.98 69.74 26.93
CA LEU A 75 17.98 70.02 25.90
C LEU A 75 18.44 69.56 24.52
N LEU A 76 19.72 69.78 24.16
CA LEU A 76 20.28 69.28 22.90
C LEU A 76 20.36 67.75 22.87
N ASP A 77 20.64 67.11 23.99
CA ASP A 77 20.67 65.65 24.13
C ASP A 77 19.28 65.06 23.90
N ALA A 78 18.26 65.64 24.54
CA ALA A 78 16.88 65.26 24.32
C ALA A 78 16.44 65.42 22.83
N ALA A 79 16.82 66.56 22.21
CA ALA A 79 16.56 66.82 20.81
C ALA A 79 17.31 65.83 19.87
N ALA A 80 18.56 65.47 20.23
CA ALA A 80 19.35 64.49 19.51
C ALA A 80 18.71 63.07 19.59
N THR A 81 18.19 62.69 20.75
CA THR A 81 17.46 61.45 20.96
C THR A 81 16.19 61.42 20.12
N LEU A 82 15.42 62.53 20.13
CA LEU A 82 14.23 62.61 19.29
C LEU A 82 14.58 62.49 17.78
N ALA A 83 15.61 63.23 17.33
CA ALA A 83 16.06 63.15 15.95
C ALA A 83 16.55 61.74 15.54
N ASP A 84 17.21 61.03 16.45
CA ASP A 84 17.65 59.66 16.25
C ASP A 84 16.47 58.71 16.05
N VAL A 85 15.48 58.79 16.94
CA VAL A 85 14.25 57.98 16.85
C VAL A 85 13.47 58.27 15.55
N LEU A 86 13.30 59.57 15.22
CA LEU A 86 12.58 59.97 14.03
C LEU A 86 13.25 59.47 12.75
N THR A 87 14.58 59.61 12.64
CA THR A 87 15.32 59.15 11.46
C THR A 87 15.38 57.62 11.37
N PHE A 88 15.38 56.93 12.50
CA PHE A 88 15.24 55.48 12.52
C PHE A 88 13.91 55.05 11.92
N TYR A 89 12.79 55.62 12.38
CA TYR A 89 11.49 55.29 11.80
C TYR A 89 11.35 55.73 10.34
N GLN A 90 11.95 56.86 9.96
CA GLN A 90 11.98 57.31 8.58
C GLN A 90 12.66 56.29 7.64
N GLU A 91 13.81 55.76 8.06
CA GLU A 91 14.51 54.69 7.32
C GLU A 91 13.68 53.42 7.25
N ARG A 92 13.03 53.05 8.36
CA ARG A 92 12.14 51.90 8.40
C ARG A 92 10.96 52.02 7.43
N ILE A 93 10.31 53.21 7.42
CA ILE A 93 9.22 53.51 6.49
C ILE A 93 9.70 53.46 5.03
N ALA A 94 10.89 54.05 4.76
CA ALA A 94 11.46 54.01 3.42
C ALA A 94 11.72 52.57 2.92
N ASN A 95 12.20 51.69 3.79
CA ASN A 95 12.41 50.28 3.49
C ASN A 95 11.09 49.53 3.20
N GLU A 96 10.03 49.89 3.93
CA GLU A 96 8.71 49.26 3.72
C GLU A 96 8.03 49.73 2.40
N GLY A 97 8.57 50.69 1.69
CA GLY A 97 8.06 51.19 0.41
C GLY A 97 8.42 50.35 -0.81
N PHE A 98 9.26 49.34 -0.69
CA PHE A 98 9.73 48.52 -1.80
C PHE A 98 9.63 47.01 -1.47
N LEU A 99 9.15 46.19 -2.41
CA LEU A 99 8.97 44.73 -2.25
C LEU A 99 10.24 44.00 -1.79
N ARG A 100 11.42 44.51 -2.22
CA ARG A 100 12.70 43.86 -1.89
C ARG A 100 13.16 44.13 -0.46
N THR A 101 12.82 45.30 0.06
CA THR A 101 13.32 45.79 1.36
C THR A 101 12.25 45.74 2.44
N ALA A 102 10.98 45.57 2.07
CA ALA A 102 9.87 45.44 2.99
C ALA A 102 9.97 44.15 3.81
N THR A 103 9.85 44.28 5.12
CA THR A 103 9.90 43.14 6.08
C THR A 103 8.56 42.87 6.73
N GLU A 104 7.68 43.87 6.79
CA GLU A 104 6.36 43.71 7.37
C GLU A 104 5.37 43.08 6.40
N ARG A 105 4.68 42.00 6.83
CA ARG A 105 3.70 41.29 5.98
C ARG A 105 2.65 42.22 5.39
N PHE A 106 2.21 43.23 6.17
CA PHE A 106 1.21 44.21 5.70
C PHE A 106 1.75 45.07 4.55
N SER A 107 2.98 45.56 4.65
CA SER A 107 3.63 46.35 3.60
C SER A 107 3.80 45.55 2.30
N VAL A 108 4.30 44.32 2.42
CA VAL A 108 4.44 43.40 1.27
C VAL A 108 3.10 43.16 0.60
N LEU A 109 2.04 42.95 1.39
CA LEU A 109 0.69 42.71 0.85
C LEU A 109 0.16 43.96 0.11
N GLN A 110 0.35 45.18 0.64
CA GLN A 110 -0.10 46.42 -0.01
C GLN A 110 0.68 46.69 -1.29
N LEU A 111 1.99 46.49 -1.29
CA LEU A 111 2.83 46.62 -2.49
C LEU A 111 2.46 45.61 -3.56
N ALA A 112 2.18 44.34 -3.15
CA ALA A 112 1.71 43.31 -4.05
C ALA A 112 0.34 43.67 -4.67
N ARG A 113 -0.59 44.19 -3.86
CA ARG A 113 -1.89 44.67 -4.34
C ARG A 113 -1.77 45.81 -5.35
N ALA A 114 -0.80 46.73 -5.15
CA ALA A 114 -0.56 47.85 -6.07
C ALA A 114 -0.16 47.38 -7.48
N ILE A 115 0.44 46.19 -7.62
CA ILE A 115 0.76 45.56 -8.91
C ILE A 115 -0.29 44.54 -9.37
N GLY A 116 -1.48 44.54 -8.75
CA GLY A 116 -2.59 43.67 -9.13
C GLY A 116 -2.53 42.24 -8.58
N TYR A 117 -1.61 41.94 -7.64
CA TYR A 117 -1.57 40.63 -7.00
C TYR A 117 -2.54 40.59 -5.82
N GLU A 118 -3.48 39.65 -5.86
CA GLU A 118 -4.34 39.31 -4.74
C GLU A 118 -3.83 38.03 -4.06
N LEU A 119 -3.61 38.10 -2.76
CA LEU A 119 -3.25 36.94 -1.97
C LEU A 119 -4.43 35.97 -1.92
N LYS A 120 -4.28 34.80 -2.50
CA LYS A 120 -5.30 33.75 -2.41
C LYS A 120 -5.43 33.27 -0.97
N PRO A 121 -6.65 33.02 -0.50
CA PRO A 121 -6.85 32.42 0.81
C PRO A 121 -6.21 31.04 0.86
N GLY A 122 -5.85 30.59 2.04
CA GLY A 122 -5.40 29.21 2.25
C GLY A 122 -6.46 28.22 1.80
N VAL A 123 -6.03 27.08 1.31
CA VAL A 123 -6.92 25.97 0.93
C VAL A 123 -6.85 24.92 2.04
N ALA A 124 -7.99 24.38 2.44
CA ALA A 124 -8.04 23.29 3.39
C ALA A 124 -7.31 22.06 2.83
N ALA A 125 -6.57 21.36 3.68
CA ALA A 125 -5.93 20.11 3.30
C ALA A 125 -7.01 19.06 2.98
N SER A 126 -6.75 18.20 2.01
CA SER A 126 -7.60 17.07 1.68
C SER A 126 -6.90 15.77 1.99
N VAL A 127 -7.66 14.76 2.39
CA VAL A 127 -7.20 13.42 2.75
C VAL A 127 -8.18 12.38 2.22
N TYR A 128 -7.68 11.18 1.96
CA TYR A 128 -8.53 10.01 1.69
C TYR A 128 -8.74 9.25 2.99
N LEU A 129 -9.99 9.07 3.39
CA LEU A 129 -10.38 8.32 4.58
C LEU A 129 -10.95 6.96 4.16
N ALA A 130 -10.50 5.89 4.81
CA ALA A 130 -11.08 4.56 4.69
C ALA A 130 -12.03 4.32 5.87
N PHE A 131 -13.28 4.00 5.58
CA PHE A 131 -14.29 3.67 6.57
C PHE A 131 -14.35 2.15 6.76
N THR A 132 -14.40 1.71 8.01
CA THR A 132 -14.64 0.31 8.35
C THR A 132 -16.00 0.19 9.01
N LEU A 133 -16.88 -0.60 8.41
CA LEU A 133 -18.18 -0.93 8.99
C LEU A 133 -18.00 -2.02 10.05
N ASP A 134 -18.81 -1.95 11.10
CA ASP A 134 -18.88 -2.99 12.10
C ASP A 134 -19.28 -4.34 11.47
N ASP A 135 -18.50 -5.38 11.74
CA ASP A 135 -18.67 -6.71 11.13
C ASP A 135 -19.52 -7.66 11.98
N THR A 136 -20.24 -7.14 12.98
CA THR A 136 -21.19 -7.96 13.76
C THR A 136 -22.33 -8.45 12.87
N SER A 137 -22.90 -9.59 13.21
CA SER A 137 -24.01 -10.20 12.45
C SER A 137 -25.27 -9.32 12.41
N ALA A 138 -25.43 -8.43 13.39
CA ALA A 138 -26.57 -7.50 13.49
C ALA A 138 -26.40 -6.23 12.64
N SER A 139 -25.19 -5.89 12.23
CA SER A 139 -24.93 -4.68 11.45
C SER A 139 -25.32 -4.85 9.98
N PRO A 140 -25.82 -3.80 9.30
CA PRO A 140 -26.22 -3.86 7.90
C PRO A 140 -25.02 -4.16 6.99
N ALA A 141 -25.25 -4.90 5.91
CA ALA A 141 -24.19 -5.22 4.92
C ALA A 141 -23.64 -3.99 4.21
N GLN A 142 -24.44 -2.92 4.13
CA GLN A 142 -24.08 -1.63 3.55
C GLN A 142 -24.76 -0.50 4.30
N THR A 143 -24.14 0.67 4.29
CA THR A 143 -24.71 1.91 4.85
C THR A 143 -24.32 3.11 4.01
N VAL A 144 -25.15 4.14 4.02
CA VAL A 144 -24.86 5.41 3.35
C VAL A 144 -24.12 6.31 4.33
N ILE A 145 -22.96 6.80 3.94
CA ILE A 145 -22.21 7.83 4.66
C ILE A 145 -22.51 9.17 3.98
N PRO A 146 -23.22 10.10 4.63
CA PRO A 146 -23.58 11.39 4.04
C PRO A 146 -22.35 12.27 3.79
N ALA A 147 -22.45 13.20 2.86
CA ALA A 147 -21.52 14.32 2.78
C ALA A 147 -21.61 15.16 4.06
N GLY A 148 -20.47 15.72 4.51
CA GLY A 148 -20.38 16.47 5.77
C GLY A 148 -20.25 15.57 7.01
N THR A 149 -20.06 14.26 6.86
CA THR A 149 -19.78 13.38 8.00
C THR A 149 -18.42 13.76 8.61
N GLN A 150 -18.44 14.09 9.91
CA GLN A 150 -17.24 14.53 10.64
C GLN A 150 -16.45 13.35 11.18
N VAL A 151 -15.13 13.39 10.97
CA VAL A 151 -14.15 12.43 11.48
C VAL A 151 -13.06 13.19 12.21
N GLN A 152 -12.71 12.77 13.41
CA GLN A 152 -11.65 13.38 14.20
C GLN A 152 -10.40 12.50 14.23
N SER A 153 -9.23 13.15 14.12
CA SER A 153 -7.96 12.46 14.32
C SER A 153 -7.74 12.13 15.80
N ILE A 154 -7.04 11.03 16.04
CA ILE A 154 -6.53 10.71 17.38
C ILE A 154 -5.15 11.35 17.51
N PRO A 155 -4.94 12.32 18.43
CA PRO A 155 -3.66 12.96 18.61
C PRO A 155 -2.56 11.96 18.96
N ALA A 156 -1.41 12.04 18.28
CA ALA A 156 -0.27 11.18 18.54
C ALA A 156 0.54 11.60 19.77
N LYS A 157 0.48 12.90 20.15
CA LYS A 157 1.23 13.47 21.26
C LYS A 157 0.30 14.14 22.27
N GLN A 158 0.69 14.08 23.54
CA GLN A 158 -0.02 14.77 24.60
C GLN A 158 0.04 16.29 24.37
N GLY A 159 -1.13 16.95 24.33
CA GLY A 159 -1.26 18.38 24.08
C GLY A 159 -1.61 18.76 22.64
N GLU A 160 -1.60 17.84 21.70
CA GLU A 160 -2.18 18.07 20.37
C GLU A 160 -3.71 18.03 20.44
N LEU A 161 -4.35 18.96 19.72
CA LEU A 161 -5.80 18.97 19.59
C LEU A 161 -6.23 18.04 18.45
N PRO A 162 -7.33 17.30 18.62
CA PRO A 162 -7.93 16.53 17.52
C PRO A 162 -8.22 17.42 16.32
N GLN A 163 -7.89 16.94 15.13
CA GLN A 163 -8.19 17.61 13.88
C GLN A 163 -9.46 17.02 13.30
N THR A 164 -10.40 17.87 12.88
CA THR A 164 -11.67 17.44 12.28
C THR A 164 -11.55 17.46 10.76
N PHE A 165 -12.07 16.43 10.12
CA PHE A 165 -12.21 16.30 8.68
C PHE A 165 -13.66 16.01 8.34
N GLU A 166 -14.15 16.54 7.22
CA GLU A 166 -15.49 16.28 6.73
C GLU A 166 -15.46 15.63 5.35
N THR A 167 -16.33 14.63 5.15
CA THR A 167 -16.50 13.98 3.85
C THR A 167 -17.09 14.95 2.84
N ASN A 168 -16.54 14.98 1.63
CA ASN A 168 -16.97 15.93 0.59
C ASN A 168 -18.19 15.45 -0.20
N VAL A 169 -18.42 14.13 -0.25
CA VAL A 169 -19.49 13.51 -1.02
C VAL A 169 -20.13 12.39 -0.22
N GLU A 170 -21.40 12.14 -0.51
CA GLU A 170 -22.11 10.95 -0.04
C GLU A 170 -21.58 9.71 -0.76
N PHE A 171 -21.42 8.60 -0.04
CA PHE A 171 -21.05 7.32 -0.63
C PHE A 171 -21.64 6.15 0.15
N VAL A 172 -21.77 5.00 -0.54
CA VAL A 172 -22.24 3.76 0.07
C VAL A 172 -21.06 2.94 0.53
N ALA A 173 -20.91 2.77 1.84
CA ALA A 173 -19.92 1.88 2.44
C ALA A 173 -20.48 0.46 2.55
N ARG A 174 -19.64 -0.56 2.35
CA ARG A 174 -20.01 -1.98 2.37
C ARG A 174 -19.06 -2.78 3.28
N LYS A 175 -19.60 -3.72 4.07
CA LYS A 175 -18.77 -4.63 4.89
C LYS A 175 -17.77 -5.40 4.05
N ALA A 176 -18.20 -5.88 2.88
CA ALA A 176 -17.34 -6.63 1.97
C ALA A 176 -16.12 -5.83 1.45
N TRP A 177 -16.09 -4.51 1.67
CA TRP A 177 -15.03 -3.61 1.22
C TRP A 177 -14.13 -3.11 2.35
N ASN A 178 -14.37 -3.57 3.60
CA ASN A 178 -13.61 -3.13 4.77
C ASN A 178 -12.12 -3.44 4.66
N ALA A 179 -11.79 -4.70 4.29
CA ALA A 179 -10.40 -5.15 4.23
C ALA A 179 -10.30 -6.33 3.24
N LEU A 180 -10.20 -6.00 1.96
CA LEU A 180 -9.97 -6.97 0.92
C LEU A 180 -8.53 -7.49 1.01
N ARG A 181 -8.35 -8.78 0.75
CA ARG A 181 -7.03 -9.41 0.79
C ARG A 181 -6.58 -9.80 -0.62
N PRO A 182 -5.32 -9.63 -0.96
CA PRO A 182 -4.76 -10.20 -2.17
C PRO A 182 -4.95 -11.72 -2.17
N ARG A 183 -5.13 -12.29 -3.34
CA ARG A 183 -5.23 -13.73 -3.52
C ARG A 183 -3.95 -14.41 -3.00
N PRO A 184 -4.05 -15.32 -2.00
CA PRO A 184 -2.87 -15.94 -1.39
C PRO A 184 -2.33 -17.12 -2.18
N THR A 185 -3.18 -17.79 -2.99
CA THR A 185 -2.87 -19.04 -3.65
C THR A 185 -3.40 -19.08 -5.09
N ARG A 186 -2.87 -19.97 -5.91
CA ARG A 186 -3.32 -20.24 -7.27
C ARG A 186 -3.41 -21.74 -7.52
N PRO A 187 -4.21 -22.22 -8.51
CA PRO A 187 -4.18 -23.61 -8.92
C PRO A 187 -2.77 -24.04 -9.27
N GLN A 188 -2.39 -25.25 -8.83
CA GLN A 188 -1.09 -25.81 -9.16
C GLN A 188 -0.97 -26.10 -10.65
N ASP A 189 0.20 -25.83 -11.21
CA ASP A 189 0.55 -26.23 -12.57
C ASP A 189 1.28 -27.57 -12.55
N LEU A 190 0.56 -28.63 -12.93
CA LEU A 190 1.11 -29.98 -13.08
C LEU A 190 1.54 -30.26 -14.53
N SER A 191 2.10 -29.27 -15.19
CA SER A 191 2.62 -29.39 -16.55
C SER A 191 3.87 -30.27 -16.65
N LYS A 192 4.27 -30.58 -17.88
CA LYS A 192 5.49 -31.33 -18.15
C LYS A 192 6.71 -30.62 -17.58
N GLY A 193 7.51 -31.36 -16.81
CA GLY A 193 8.70 -30.84 -16.16
C GLY A 193 8.47 -30.38 -14.73
N ALA A 194 7.23 -30.31 -14.23
CA ALA A 194 6.96 -29.98 -12.84
C ALA A 194 7.65 -30.94 -11.87
N THR A 195 8.29 -30.41 -10.86
CA THR A 195 9.09 -31.17 -9.86
C THR A 195 8.54 -31.01 -8.44
N THR A 196 7.43 -30.28 -8.28
CA THR A 196 6.88 -29.90 -6.98
C THR A 196 5.37 -30.14 -6.96
N LEU A 197 4.85 -30.55 -5.80
CA LEU A 197 3.42 -30.72 -5.52
C LEU A 197 3.10 -30.15 -4.15
N TYR A 198 1.99 -29.45 -4.07
CA TYR A 198 1.41 -28.94 -2.83
C TYR A 198 0.24 -29.83 -2.41
N LEU A 199 0.31 -30.38 -1.20
CA LEU A 199 -0.70 -31.23 -0.61
C LEU A 199 -1.35 -30.51 0.58
N ALA A 200 -2.65 -30.66 0.75
CA ALA A 200 -3.36 -30.07 1.86
C ALA A 200 -3.04 -30.80 3.17
N GLY A 201 -2.82 -30.00 4.22
CA GLY A 201 -2.47 -30.48 5.55
C GLY A 201 -0.99 -30.80 5.74
N VAL A 202 -0.61 -31.00 6.99
CA VAL A 202 0.76 -31.29 7.41
C VAL A 202 0.99 -32.75 7.81
N GLU A 203 -0.08 -33.54 7.92
CA GLU A 203 -0.05 -34.94 8.37
C GLU A 203 -0.08 -35.94 7.21
N THR A 204 0.61 -35.64 6.13
CA THR A 204 0.63 -36.52 4.94
C THR A 204 1.35 -37.85 5.15
N ARG A 205 2.16 -37.97 6.20
CA ARG A 205 2.99 -39.14 6.53
C ARG A 205 3.91 -39.61 5.38
N LEU A 206 4.22 -38.71 4.45
CA LEU A 206 5.18 -38.96 3.39
C LEU A 206 6.61 -38.82 3.90
N GLN A 207 7.47 -39.70 3.41
CA GLN A 207 8.89 -39.69 3.72
C GLN A 207 9.73 -39.65 2.41
N VAL A 208 10.95 -39.25 2.55
CA VAL A 208 11.91 -39.33 1.44
C VAL A 208 12.07 -40.78 1.01
N GLY A 209 11.91 -41.03 -0.28
CA GLY A 209 11.96 -42.39 -0.86
C GLY A 209 10.61 -43.02 -1.09
N ASP A 210 9.51 -42.51 -0.55
CA ASP A 210 8.15 -42.96 -0.85
C ASP A 210 7.79 -42.71 -2.30
N TYR A 211 6.76 -43.41 -2.77
CA TYR A 211 6.24 -43.25 -4.11
C TYR A 211 4.91 -42.49 -4.09
N LEU A 212 4.86 -41.45 -4.89
CA LEU A 212 3.71 -40.60 -5.12
C LEU A 212 3.17 -40.90 -6.51
N LEU A 213 1.88 -41.24 -6.60
CA LEU A 213 1.15 -41.49 -7.83
C LEU A 213 0.23 -40.30 -8.12
N LEU A 214 0.30 -39.78 -9.34
CA LEU A 214 -0.62 -38.78 -9.88
C LEU A 214 -1.49 -39.47 -10.96
N VAL A 215 -2.83 -39.37 -10.85
CA VAL A 215 -3.77 -40.02 -11.75
C VAL A 215 -4.78 -38.98 -12.22
N GLY A 216 -5.00 -38.95 -13.54
CA GLY A 216 -6.08 -38.17 -14.14
C GLY A 216 -7.40 -38.92 -14.16
N ALA A 217 -8.52 -38.22 -14.21
CA ALA A 217 -9.85 -38.83 -14.33
C ALA A 217 -10.01 -39.62 -15.62
N GLU A 218 -9.18 -39.44 -16.62
CA GLU A 218 -9.14 -40.22 -17.86
C GLU A 218 -8.75 -41.67 -17.58
N ARG A 219 -7.73 -41.90 -16.72
CA ARG A 219 -7.28 -43.25 -16.35
C ARG A 219 -8.32 -44.01 -15.50
N GLU A 220 -9.08 -43.26 -14.70
CA GLU A 220 -10.19 -43.87 -13.94
C GLU A 220 -11.31 -44.42 -14.84
N ARG A 221 -11.56 -43.80 -15.98
CA ARG A 221 -12.63 -44.14 -16.93
C ARG A 221 -12.20 -45.20 -17.95
N ASP A 222 -10.92 -45.16 -18.31
CA ASP A 222 -10.34 -46.04 -19.33
C ASP A 222 -9.09 -46.74 -18.78
N PRO A 223 -9.16 -48.07 -18.51
CA PRO A 223 -8.05 -48.85 -17.98
C PRO A 223 -6.78 -48.85 -18.84
N GLY A 224 -6.90 -48.63 -20.14
CA GLY A 224 -5.76 -48.54 -21.08
C GLY A 224 -5.18 -47.15 -21.20
N ASN A 225 -5.71 -46.14 -20.46
CA ASN A 225 -5.26 -44.80 -20.56
C ASN A 225 -3.98 -44.55 -19.77
N GLU A 226 -3.00 -43.89 -20.40
CA GLU A 226 -1.69 -43.62 -19.79
C GLU A 226 -1.60 -42.23 -19.10
N ARG A 227 -2.73 -41.59 -18.77
CA ARG A 227 -2.72 -40.27 -18.10
C ARG A 227 -2.53 -40.41 -16.59
N TRP A 228 -1.34 -40.82 -16.23
CA TRP A 228 -0.84 -40.96 -14.86
C TRP A 228 0.67 -40.77 -14.83
N ASP A 229 1.23 -40.49 -13.66
CA ASP A 229 2.66 -40.43 -13.46
C ASP A 229 3.05 -40.93 -12.06
N LEU A 230 4.18 -41.55 -11.94
CA LEU A 230 4.71 -42.12 -10.69
C LEU A 230 6.07 -41.49 -10.36
N ARG A 231 6.17 -40.90 -9.19
CA ARG A 231 7.38 -40.18 -8.76
C ARG A 231 7.87 -40.70 -7.42
N ARG A 232 9.18 -40.76 -7.27
CA ARG A 232 9.82 -41.03 -6.00
C ARG A 232 10.10 -39.73 -5.29
N VAL A 233 9.65 -39.61 -4.04
CA VAL A 233 9.79 -38.40 -3.21
C VAL A 233 11.27 -38.17 -2.83
N LEU A 234 11.79 -36.97 -3.11
CA LEU A 234 13.13 -36.51 -2.75
C LEU A 234 13.14 -35.65 -1.51
N SER A 235 12.12 -34.78 -1.34
CA SER A 235 11.99 -34.00 -0.12
C SER A 235 10.54 -33.82 0.28
N VAL A 236 10.32 -33.63 1.58
CA VAL A 236 9.02 -33.32 2.17
C VAL A 236 9.23 -32.17 3.14
N LYS A 237 8.48 -31.09 2.95
CA LYS A 237 8.50 -29.92 3.85
C LYS A 237 7.08 -29.55 4.23
N THR A 238 6.82 -29.38 5.51
CA THR A 238 5.50 -29.01 6.04
C THR A 238 5.47 -27.54 6.44
N TYR A 239 4.38 -26.87 6.13
CA TYR A 239 4.12 -25.47 6.43
C TYR A 239 2.79 -25.37 7.18
N PRO A 240 2.82 -25.41 8.51
CA PRO A 240 1.61 -25.28 9.32
C PRO A 240 1.06 -23.86 9.25
N ASP A 241 -0.25 -23.74 9.16
CA ASP A 241 -0.97 -22.48 9.28
C ASP A 241 -2.24 -22.64 10.14
N ALA A 242 -2.99 -21.55 10.33
CA ALA A 242 -4.22 -21.58 11.14
C ALA A 242 -5.35 -22.44 10.52
N THR A 243 -5.25 -22.82 9.26
CA THR A 243 -6.26 -23.61 8.51
C THR A 243 -5.86 -25.07 8.32
N GLY A 244 -4.73 -25.50 8.93
CA GLY A 244 -4.19 -26.87 8.82
C GLY A 244 -2.91 -26.95 8.00
N GLY A 245 -2.57 -25.92 7.26
CA GLY A 245 -1.33 -25.82 6.53
C GLY A 245 -1.26 -26.67 5.27
N TYR A 246 -0.07 -26.81 4.72
CA TYR A 246 0.20 -27.61 3.53
C TYR A 246 1.56 -28.30 3.59
N THR A 247 1.71 -29.35 2.78
CA THR A 247 2.97 -30.08 2.61
C THR A 247 3.48 -29.90 1.19
N VAL A 248 4.74 -29.54 1.05
CA VAL A 248 5.44 -29.45 -0.24
C VAL A 248 6.27 -30.69 -0.44
N VAL A 249 6.05 -31.38 -1.54
CA VAL A 249 6.77 -32.59 -1.94
C VAL A 249 7.53 -32.30 -3.24
N THR A 250 8.80 -32.71 -3.30
CA THR A 250 9.60 -32.56 -4.52
C THR A 250 10.15 -33.88 -5.01
N TRP A 251 10.40 -33.96 -6.31
CA TRP A 251 10.99 -35.12 -6.98
C TRP A 251 11.83 -34.71 -8.19
N GLU A 252 12.65 -35.66 -8.67
CA GLU A 252 13.38 -35.60 -9.93
C GLU A 252 13.35 -36.98 -10.59
N PRO A 253 13.33 -37.03 -11.93
CA PRO A 253 13.12 -35.97 -12.92
C PRO A 253 11.68 -35.45 -12.93
N GLY A 254 11.42 -34.30 -13.59
CA GLY A 254 10.11 -33.68 -13.65
C GLY A 254 9.02 -34.54 -14.29
N LEU A 255 7.74 -34.19 -14.11
CA LEU A 255 6.60 -34.91 -14.67
C LEU A 255 6.74 -35.10 -16.18
N GLY A 256 6.23 -36.23 -16.69
CA GLY A 256 6.24 -36.59 -18.11
C GLY A 256 7.63 -36.97 -18.66
N SER A 257 8.62 -37.19 -17.80
CA SER A 257 9.97 -37.62 -18.19
C SER A 257 10.15 -39.14 -18.25
N ASN A 258 9.33 -39.91 -17.52
CA ASN A 258 9.31 -41.38 -17.53
C ASN A 258 8.19 -41.90 -18.40
N ARG A 259 8.19 -43.20 -18.66
CA ARG A 259 7.06 -43.89 -19.32
C ARG A 259 6.07 -44.35 -18.25
N PRO A 260 4.77 -44.05 -18.41
CA PRO A 260 4.17 -43.30 -19.51
C PRO A 260 4.58 -41.82 -19.47
N SER A 261 4.62 -41.17 -20.64
CA SER A 261 4.98 -39.75 -20.78
C SER A 261 3.76 -38.82 -20.85
N MET A 262 2.59 -39.33 -20.65
CA MET A 262 1.33 -38.58 -20.67
C MET A 262 0.98 -38.11 -19.27
N LEU A 263 0.69 -36.83 -19.15
CA LEU A 263 0.37 -36.19 -17.88
C LEU A 263 -1.13 -36.35 -17.55
N PRO A 264 -1.49 -36.41 -16.24
CA PRO A 264 -2.88 -36.29 -15.83
C PRO A 264 -3.42 -34.92 -16.27
N ALA A 265 -4.45 -34.88 -17.10
CA ALA A 265 -4.98 -33.65 -17.65
C ALA A 265 -6.30 -33.24 -16.99
N ALA A 266 -7.20 -34.19 -16.71
CA ALA A 266 -8.48 -33.89 -16.10
C ALA A 266 -8.49 -34.25 -14.62
N GLN A 267 -8.82 -33.27 -13.78
CA GLN A 267 -9.02 -33.47 -12.34
C GLN A 267 -7.95 -34.38 -11.69
N PRO A 268 -6.66 -34.03 -11.76
CA PRO A 268 -5.60 -34.87 -11.25
C PRO A 268 -5.78 -35.14 -9.75
N GLN A 269 -5.58 -36.40 -9.36
CA GLN A 269 -5.59 -36.85 -7.99
C GLN A 269 -4.20 -37.35 -7.59
N ALA A 270 -3.82 -37.18 -6.33
CA ALA A 270 -2.57 -37.67 -5.80
C ALA A 270 -2.80 -38.81 -4.80
N PHE A 271 -1.93 -39.81 -4.85
CA PHE A 271 -1.98 -40.95 -3.94
C PHE A 271 -0.57 -41.27 -3.43
N ALA A 272 -0.45 -41.56 -2.14
CA ALA A 272 0.74 -42.22 -1.62
C ALA A 272 0.62 -43.73 -1.75
N LEU A 273 1.61 -44.39 -2.31
CA LEU A 273 1.68 -45.86 -2.32
C LEU A 273 2.46 -46.31 -1.09
N ARG A 274 1.71 -46.74 -0.05
CA ARG A 274 2.24 -47.00 1.30
C ARG A 274 2.98 -48.30 1.46
N ARG A 275 2.78 -49.25 0.55
CA ARG A 275 3.35 -50.60 0.63
C ARG A 275 4.19 -50.92 -0.59
N SER A 276 5.40 -51.39 -0.34
CA SER A 276 6.24 -52.07 -1.32
C SER A 276 6.18 -53.56 -1.03
N ALA A 277 5.77 -54.32 -2.00
CA ALA A 277 5.66 -55.78 -1.99
C ALA A 277 6.41 -56.39 -3.18
N ARG A 278 6.52 -57.68 -3.20
CA ARG A 278 7.07 -58.45 -4.33
C ARG A 278 6.02 -59.40 -4.91
N ARG A 279 6.27 -59.97 -6.06
CA ARG A 279 5.44 -61.04 -6.59
C ARG A 279 5.79 -62.35 -5.89
N PHE A 280 4.79 -63.20 -5.63
CA PHE A 280 5.03 -64.55 -5.11
C PHE A 280 6.01 -65.30 -6.00
N GLY A 281 7.00 -65.97 -5.41
CA GLY A 281 8.05 -66.67 -6.11
C GLY A 281 9.28 -65.84 -6.45
N PHE A 282 9.32 -64.50 -6.11
CA PHE A 282 10.49 -63.65 -6.40
C PHE A 282 11.77 -64.21 -5.78
N ASN A 283 11.71 -64.86 -4.62
CA ASN A 283 12.78 -65.48 -3.88
C ASN A 283 12.80 -67.01 -4.04
N ALA A 284 12.16 -67.53 -5.07
CA ALA A 284 12.19 -68.98 -5.34
C ALA A 284 13.65 -69.48 -5.50
N PRO A 285 13.99 -70.62 -4.93
CA PRO A 285 15.31 -71.22 -5.11
C PRO A 285 15.69 -71.37 -6.58
N ASP A 286 17.00 -71.38 -6.89
CA ASP A 286 17.45 -71.61 -8.27
C ASP A 286 17.03 -73.03 -8.71
N TRP A 287 16.25 -73.09 -9.78
CA TRP A 287 15.74 -74.33 -10.35
C TRP A 287 16.84 -75.34 -10.65
N ARG A 288 18.00 -74.88 -11.08
CA ARG A 288 19.14 -75.71 -11.44
C ARG A 288 19.76 -76.42 -10.24
N LEU A 289 19.57 -75.90 -9.04
CA LEU A 289 20.06 -76.46 -7.77
C LEU A 289 19.04 -77.41 -7.12
N MET A 290 17.87 -77.57 -7.69
CA MET A 290 16.83 -78.47 -7.17
C MET A 290 17.22 -79.96 -7.41
N SER A 291 16.87 -80.79 -6.46
CA SER A 291 17.06 -82.23 -6.59
C SER A 291 16.29 -82.81 -7.81
N ALA A 292 16.82 -83.88 -8.37
CA ALA A 292 16.17 -84.56 -9.52
C ALA A 292 14.74 -85.03 -9.18
N GLU A 293 14.42 -85.30 -7.93
CA GLU A 293 13.07 -85.62 -7.48
C GLU A 293 12.13 -84.40 -7.56
N VAL A 294 12.55 -83.24 -7.08
CA VAL A 294 11.79 -81.99 -7.18
C VAL A 294 11.59 -81.64 -8.66
N GLN A 295 12.63 -81.73 -9.49
CA GLN A 295 12.54 -81.44 -10.92
C GLN A 295 11.55 -82.34 -11.63
N ARG A 296 11.53 -83.61 -11.30
CA ARG A 296 10.54 -84.61 -11.85
C ARG A 296 9.12 -84.32 -11.36
N ALA A 297 8.95 -83.99 -10.06
CA ALA A 297 7.63 -83.71 -9.49
C ALA A 297 6.96 -82.48 -10.13
N TYR A 298 7.73 -81.45 -10.51
CA TYR A 298 7.24 -80.26 -11.20
C TYR A 298 7.18 -80.44 -12.75
N GLY A 299 7.53 -81.60 -13.30
CA GLY A 299 7.47 -81.85 -14.73
C GLY A 299 8.38 -81.03 -15.61
N GLY A 300 9.41 -80.37 -15.02
CA GLY A 300 10.33 -79.52 -15.71
C GLY A 300 11.50 -80.22 -16.36
N ALA A 301 11.99 -79.77 -17.51
CA ALA A 301 13.22 -80.21 -18.12
C ALA A 301 14.42 -79.77 -17.29
N ARG A 302 15.37 -80.67 -17.12
CA ARG A 302 16.64 -80.42 -16.38
C ARG A 302 17.48 -79.33 -17.01
N ALA A 303 17.27 -78.97 -18.24
CA ALA A 303 17.94 -77.92 -18.98
C ALA A 303 17.25 -76.53 -18.85
N SER A 304 16.11 -76.47 -18.16
CA SER A 304 15.46 -75.17 -17.93
C SER A 304 16.25 -74.29 -16.92
N ASN A 305 16.35 -73.06 -17.21
CA ASN A 305 16.99 -72.07 -16.31
C ASN A 305 16.06 -71.57 -15.20
N GLU A 306 14.77 -71.89 -15.26
CA GLU A 306 13.79 -71.39 -14.31
C GLU A 306 12.67 -72.43 -14.09
N TRP A 307 11.91 -72.30 -13.04
CA TRP A 307 10.76 -73.16 -12.66
C TRP A 307 9.71 -73.23 -13.76
N PRO A 308 9.12 -74.41 -13.98
CA PRO A 308 7.96 -74.54 -14.88
C PRO A 308 6.83 -73.61 -14.48
N GLY A 309 6.27 -72.85 -15.42
CA GLY A 309 5.23 -71.88 -15.14
C GLY A 309 5.70 -70.62 -14.40
N PHE A 310 7.01 -70.40 -14.29
CA PHE A 310 7.57 -69.20 -13.62
C PHE A 310 7.32 -67.93 -14.39
N ALA A 311 7.30 -67.98 -15.72
CA ALA A 311 6.93 -66.88 -16.58
C ALA A 311 5.49 -66.44 -16.28
N ILE A 312 5.25 -65.14 -16.40
CA ILE A 312 3.94 -64.58 -16.18
C ILE A 312 3.09 -64.77 -17.45
N ASP A 313 1.93 -65.38 -17.28
CA ASP A 313 0.94 -65.42 -18.35
C ASP A 313 0.32 -64.03 -18.51
N GLY A 314 0.60 -63.37 -19.63
CA GLY A 314 0.10 -62.03 -19.93
C GLY A 314 -1.41 -61.94 -20.14
N ARG A 315 -2.13 -63.03 -20.12
CA ARG A 315 -3.60 -63.06 -20.23
C ARG A 315 -4.30 -63.10 -18.87
N GLN A 316 -3.52 -63.30 -17.80
CA GLN A 316 -4.07 -63.40 -16.44
C GLN A 316 -4.03 -62.03 -15.76
N ARG A 317 -5.20 -61.53 -15.41
CA ARG A 317 -5.38 -60.31 -14.62
C ARG A 317 -5.11 -60.50 -13.12
N GLN A 318 -4.55 -61.63 -12.71
CA GLN A 318 -4.30 -61.99 -11.35
C GLN A 318 -2.80 -61.84 -11.01
N ILE A 319 -2.52 -61.15 -9.91
CA ILE A 319 -1.19 -60.94 -9.39
C ILE A 319 -1.13 -61.45 -7.95
N GLU A 320 -0.29 -62.46 -7.72
CA GLU A 320 -0.02 -62.98 -6.39
C GLU A 320 1.15 -62.24 -5.78
N LEU A 321 0.97 -61.73 -4.56
CA LEU A 321 1.97 -61.02 -3.79
C LEU A 321 2.73 -61.99 -2.89
N ASP A 322 3.87 -61.58 -2.40
CA ASP A 322 4.78 -62.38 -1.55
C ASP A 322 4.24 -62.70 -0.15
N ALA A 323 3.27 -61.91 0.33
CA ALA A 323 2.65 -62.08 1.65
C ALA A 323 1.17 -61.65 1.62
N ALA A 324 0.51 -61.78 2.78
CA ALA A 324 -0.85 -61.28 2.98
C ALA A 324 -0.81 -59.76 3.30
N TYR A 325 -1.51 -58.95 2.49
CA TYR A 325 -1.65 -57.49 2.62
C TYR A 325 -3.13 -57.09 2.70
N PRO A 326 -3.74 -57.14 3.88
CA PRO A 326 -5.19 -56.97 4.05
C PRO A 326 -5.67 -55.52 3.77
N LYS A 327 -4.76 -54.54 3.76
CA LYS A 327 -5.07 -53.13 3.45
C LYS A 327 -5.17 -52.84 1.96
N ILE A 328 -4.83 -53.76 1.10
CA ILE A 328 -5.08 -53.64 -0.35
C ILE A 328 -6.57 -53.91 -0.55
N VAL A 329 -7.32 -52.91 -1.01
CA VAL A 329 -8.78 -53.01 -1.20
C VAL A 329 -9.18 -52.83 -2.66
N ALA A 330 -10.34 -53.35 -3.02
CA ALA A 330 -10.91 -53.07 -4.34
C ALA A 330 -11.09 -51.57 -4.56
N GLY A 331 -10.76 -51.08 -5.75
CA GLY A 331 -10.74 -49.65 -6.09
C GLY A 331 -9.42 -48.96 -5.81
N SER A 332 -8.48 -49.56 -5.05
CA SER A 332 -7.15 -48.98 -4.82
C SER A 332 -6.25 -49.12 -6.05
N TRP A 333 -5.22 -48.27 -6.10
CA TRP A 333 -4.21 -48.32 -7.16
C TRP A 333 -3.06 -49.26 -6.79
N LEU A 334 -2.53 -49.94 -7.81
CA LEU A 334 -1.37 -50.82 -7.71
C LEU A 334 -0.45 -50.52 -8.89
N ALA A 335 0.85 -50.26 -8.61
CA ALA A 335 1.82 -50.04 -9.66
C ALA A 335 2.86 -51.20 -9.68
N LEU A 336 3.13 -51.74 -10.83
CA LEU A 336 4.23 -52.68 -11.06
C LEU A 336 5.45 -51.88 -11.57
N LEU A 337 6.60 -52.12 -10.96
CA LEU A 337 7.85 -51.48 -11.34
C LEU A 337 8.90 -52.53 -11.69
N THR A 338 9.65 -52.22 -12.74
CA THR A 338 10.90 -52.90 -13.12
C THR A 338 11.90 -51.80 -13.55
N PRO A 339 13.20 -52.06 -13.61
CA PRO A 339 14.15 -51.04 -14.04
C PRO A 339 13.76 -50.40 -15.38
N GLY A 340 13.52 -49.07 -15.34
CA GLY A 340 13.17 -48.27 -16.52
C GLY A 340 11.72 -48.38 -17.02
N TYR A 341 10.81 -49.12 -16.33
CA TYR A 341 9.42 -49.24 -16.72
C TYR A 341 8.48 -49.37 -15.52
N ALA A 342 7.36 -48.71 -15.58
CA ALA A 342 6.28 -48.81 -14.60
C ALA A 342 4.94 -48.96 -15.33
N GLU A 343 3.99 -49.65 -14.71
CA GLU A 343 2.62 -49.81 -15.22
C GLU A 343 1.64 -49.68 -14.05
N LEU A 344 0.50 -49.01 -14.30
CA LEU A 344 -0.52 -48.73 -13.30
C LEU A 344 -1.76 -49.57 -13.52
N TYR A 345 -2.21 -50.21 -12.46
CA TYR A 345 -3.41 -51.03 -12.42
C TYR A 345 -4.34 -50.57 -11.32
N ARG A 346 -5.65 -50.79 -11.52
CA ARG A 346 -6.65 -50.64 -10.48
C ARG A 346 -7.07 -52.00 -9.95
N VAL A 347 -7.05 -52.19 -8.65
CA VAL A 347 -7.49 -53.43 -7.99
C VAL A 347 -9.01 -53.54 -8.12
N THR A 348 -9.50 -54.61 -8.77
CA THR A 348 -10.93 -54.89 -8.88
C THR A 348 -11.40 -55.88 -7.80
N ARG A 349 -10.51 -56.81 -7.40
CA ARG A 349 -10.76 -57.78 -6.33
C ARG A 349 -9.46 -58.14 -5.63
N ASN A 350 -9.54 -58.42 -4.36
CA ASN A 350 -8.45 -58.97 -3.58
C ASN A 350 -8.92 -60.16 -2.74
N GLU A 351 -8.07 -61.15 -2.60
CA GLU A 351 -8.33 -62.36 -1.83
C GLU A 351 -7.05 -62.80 -1.11
N THR A 352 -7.18 -63.29 0.11
CA THR A 352 -6.08 -64.01 0.78
C THR A 352 -6.21 -65.49 0.45
N VAL A 353 -5.21 -66.06 -0.20
CA VAL A 353 -5.19 -67.42 -0.66
C VAL A 353 -3.92 -68.14 -0.21
N GLY A 354 -4.06 -69.43 0.04
CA GLY A 354 -2.91 -70.29 0.23
C GLY A 354 -2.32 -70.71 -1.13
N VAL A 355 -1.04 -70.46 -1.33
CA VAL A 355 -0.31 -70.81 -2.55
C VAL A 355 0.87 -71.68 -2.19
N ALA A 356 1.04 -72.79 -2.92
CA ALA A 356 2.21 -73.65 -2.86
C ALA A 356 2.75 -73.86 -4.28
N ASN A 357 3.85 -73.17 -4.61
CA ASN A 357 4.48 -73.29 -5.92
C ASN A 357 5.97 -72.83 -5.82
N PHE A 358 6.77 -73.21 -6.78
CA PHE A 358 8.20 -72.82 -6.90
C PHE A 358 9.04 -73.18 -5.66
N GLY A 359 8.70 -74.27 -4.98
CA GLY A 359 9.33 -74.64 -3.72
C GLY A 359 9.01 -73.77 -2.52
N LEU A 360 8.05 -72.88 -2.63
CA LEU A 360 7.54 -71.98 -1.59
C LEU A 360 6.08 -72.27 -1.27
N SER A 361 5.69 -72.05 -0.02
CA SER A 361 4.29 -72.13 0.39
C SER A 361 3.99 -71.01 1.38
N GLY A 362 2.77 -70.46 1.31
CA GLY A 362 2.35 -69.38 2.23
C GLY A 362 0.97 -68.82 1.90
N GLN A 363 0.45 -68.06 2.83
CA GLN A 363 -0.72 -67.22 2.58
C GLN A 363 -0.32 -65.93 1.90
N VAL A 364 -0.92 -65.60 0.78
CA VAL A 364 -0.59 -64.45 -0.05
C VAL A 364 -1.86 -63.67 -0.40
N THR A 365 -1.72 -62.40 -0.70
CA THR A 365 -2.77 -61.62 -1.32
C THR A 365 -2.72 -61.83 -2.82
N ARG A 366 -3.84 -62.32 -3.37
CA ARG A 366 -4.10 -62.39 -4.82
C ARG A 366 -4.97 -61.21 -5.19
N VAL A 367 -4.47 -60.32 -6.01
CA VAL A 367 -5.21 -59.17 -6.52
C VAL A 367 -5.62 -59.41 -7.96
N THR A 368 -6.86 -59.10 -8.32
CA THR A 368 -7.34 -59.05 -9.69
C THR A 368 -7.34 -57.57 -10.11
N VAL A 369 -6.75 -57.28 -11.26
CA VAL A 369 -6.60 -55.94 -11.79
C VAL A 369 -7.54 -55.66 -12.96
N ASP A 370 -7.73 -54.37 -13.27
CA ASP A 370 -8.67 -53.86 -14.27
C ASP A 370 -8.28 -54.22 -15.72
N THR A 371 -7.00 -54.39 -16.00
CA THR A 371 -6.49 -54.75 -17.34
C THR A 371 -5.35 -55.76 -17.22
N ASP A 372 -5.12 -56.53 -18.27
CA ASP A 372 -3.98 -57.44 -18.45
C ASP A 372 -2.87 -56.82 -19.31
N GLU A 373 -3.04 -55.59 -19.72
CA GLU A 373 -2.09 -54.88 -20.57
C GLU A 373 -0.73 -54.76 -19.91
N ASN A 374 0.31 -55.08 -20.67
CA ASN A 374 1.70 -55.04 -20.24
C ASN A 374 2.12 -55.92 -19.03
N ILE A 375 1.24 -56.76 -18.45
CA ILE A 375 1.59 -57.62 -17.29
C ILE A 375 2.74 -58.58 -17.64
N ALA A 376 2.81 -59.08 -18.86
CA ALA A 376 3.85 -60.00 -19.34
C ALA A 376 5.27 -59.39 -19.35
N ARG A 377 5.39 -58.05 -19.29
CA ARG A 377 6.70 -57.40 -19.25
C ARG A 377 7.41 -57.51 -17.88
N PHE A 378 6.67 -57.88 -16.85
CA PHE A 378 7.15 -57.90 -15.46
C PHE A 378 7.63 -59.28 -15.04
N GLN A 379 8.93 -59.46 -14.87
CA GLN A 379 9.52 -60.71 -14.41
C GLN A 379 9.33 -60.85 -12.88
N ARG A 380 9.02 -62.09 -12.41
CA ARG A 380 8.74 -62.33 -10.98
C ARG A 380 9.87 -61.86 -10.07
N ARG A 381 11.14 -62.10 -10.41
CA ARG A 381 12.29 -61.79 -9.57
C ARG A 381 12.59 -60.28 -9.47
N GLU A 382 12.32 -59.53 -10.50
CA GLU A 382 12.72 -58.11 -10.61
C GLU A 382 11.60 -57.15 -10.22
N THR A 383 10.35 -57.59 -10.33
CA THR A 383 9.18 -56.72 -10.15
C THR A 383 9.00 -56.31 -8.70
N VAL A 384 8.94 -55.02 -8.49
CA VAL A 384 8.44 -54.39 -7.27
C VAL A 384 6.98 -54.03 -7.47
N VAL A 385 6.14 -54.33 -6.48
CA VAL A 385 4.74 -54.00 -6.45
C VAL A 385 4.49 -52.93 -5.44
N LEU A 386 4.04 -51.74 -5.89
CA LEU A 386 3.62 -50.68 -5.01
C LEU A 386 2.09 -50.72 -4.86
N ALA A 387 1.61 -50.72 -3.64
CA ALA A 387 0.20 -50.88 -3.31
C ALA A 387 -0.23 -50.07 -2.07
N GLU A 388 -1.43 -50.33 -1.58
CA GLU A 388 -2.04 -49.57 -0.46
C GLU A 388 -2.08 -48.05 -0.79
N SER A 389 -2.75 -47.69 -1.89
CA SER A 389 -2.89 -46.31 -2.32
C SER A 389 -3.76 -45.52 -1.35
N GLU A 390 -3.20 -44.50 -0.73
CA GLU A 390 -3.89 -43.56 0.15
C GLU A 390 -4.06 -42.22 -0.58
N PRO A 391 -5.30 -41.70 -0.72
CA PRO A 391 -5.52 -40.41 -1.38
C PRO A 391 -4.94 -39.28 -0.56
N LEU A 392 -4.29 -38.34 -1.24
CA LEU A 392 -3.73 -37.13 -0.68
C LEU A 392 -4.42 -35.94 -1.32
N PRO A 393 -5.14 -35.11 -0.54
CA PRO A 393 -5.80 -33.96 -1.10
C PRO A 393 -4.78 -32.93 -1.58
N LEU A 394 -5.02 -32.38 -2.77
CA LEU A 394 -4.17 -31.33 -3.36
C LEU A 394 -4.49 -30.00 -2.70
N ALA A 395 -3.45 -29.19 -2.44
CA ALA A 395 -3.57 -27.81 -2.08
C ALA A 395 -3.36 -26.91 -3.30
N GLU A 396 -3.75 -25.66 -3.23
CA GLU A 396 -3.31 -24.65 -4.19
C GLU A 396 -1.85 -24.25 -3.91
N GLU A 397 -1.16 -23.80 -4.94
CA GLU A 397 0.19 -23.28 -4.84
C GLU A 397 0.17 -21.88 -4.19
N PRO A 398 0.93 -21.62 -3.10
CA PRO A 398 1.07 -20.31 -2.53
C PRO A 398 1.72 -19.33 -3.53
N ILE A 399 1.24 -18.09 -3.55
CA ILE A 399 1.82 -17.02 -4.36
C ILE A 399 2.83 -16.26 -3.48
N PRO A 400 4.14 -16.47 -3.65
CA PRO A 400 5.17 -15.79 -2.86
C PRO A 400 5.41 -14.35 -3.33
N ASP A 401 4.99 -14.03 -4.54
CA ASP A 401 5.27 -12.75 -5.17
C ASP A 401 4.63 -11.60 -4.39
N PRO A 402 5.36 -10.50 -4.18
CA PRO A 402 4.81 -9.30 -3.55
C PRO A 402 3.68 -8.70 -4.40
N VAL A 403 2.81 -7.94 -3.75
CA VAL A 403 1.79 -7.15 -4.44
C VAL A 403 2.45 -5.90 -5.00
N THR A 404 2.46 -5.75 -6.32
CA THR A 404 3.14 -4.65 -7.02
C THR A 404 2.51 -4.37 -8.39
N GLY A 405 2.91 -3.26 -9.01
CA GLY A 405 2.46 -2.90 -10.37
C GLY A 405 1.05 -2.32 -10.42
N ASN A 406 0.39 -2.53 -11.54
CA ASN A 406 -0.93 -1.96 -11.81
C ASN A 406 -2.08 -2.98 -11.78
N GLN A 407 -1.82 -4.21 -11.38
CA GLN A 407 -2.82 -5.27 -11.33
C GLN A 407 -2.77 -5.99 -9.98
N ILE A 408 -3.92 -6.11 -9.33
CA ILE A 408 -4.05 -6.81 -8.04
C ILE A 408 -5.15 -7.87 -8.18
N GLU A 409 -4.81 -9.12 -7.87
CA GLU A 409 -5.77 -10.20 -7.70
C GLU A 409 -6.22 -10.26 -6.25
N ILE A 410 -7.52 -10.16 -6.02
CA ILE A 410 -8.16 -10.18 -4.70
C ILE A 410 -8.85 -11.53 -4.51
N ALA A 411 -8.71 -12.11 -3.33
CA ALA A 411 -9.38 -13.35 -2.95
C ALA A 411 -10.91 -13.18 -2.96
N GLY A 412 -11.60 -14.11 -3.58
CA GLY A 412 -13.05 -14.14 -3.66
C GLY A 412 -13.65 -13.21 -4.70
N ALA A 413 -14.97 -13.26 -4.81
CA ALA A 413 -15.75 -12.45 -5.73
C ALA A 413 -16.13 -11.13 -5.06
N VAL A 414 -15.50 -10.02 -5.45
CA VAL A 414 -15.82 -8.66 -4.99
C VAL A 414 -16.73 -8.01 -6.02
N ARG A 415 -17.91 -7.56 -5.58
CA ARG A 415 -18.93 -6.95 -6.44
C ARG A 415 -18.99 -5.44 -6.27
N ASP A 416 -19.55 -4.78 -7.27
CA ASP A 416 -19.93 -3.36 -7.26
C ASP A 416 -18.77 -2.37 -7.16
N LEU A 417 -17.51 -2.82 -7.35
CA LEU A 417 -16.39 -1.92 -7.54
C LEU A 417 -16.50 -1.25 -8.91
N VAL A 418 -16.26 0.05 -8.96
CA VAL A 418 -16.44 0.85 -10.17
C VAL A 418 -15.15 1.57 -10.60
N LYS A 419 -15.03 1.81 -11.91
CA LYS A 419 -13.95 2.62 -12.47
C LYS A 419 -13.89 4.00 -11.83
N GLY A 420 -12.68 4.46 -11.48
CA GLY A 420 -12.42 5.74 -10.86
C GLY A 420 -12.58 5.74 -9.34
N GLN A 421 -13.04 4.65 -8.73
CA GLN A 421 -13.15 4.53 -7.28
C GLN A 421 -11.75 4.54 -6.64
N PRO A 422 -11.52 5.35 -5.58
CA PRO A 422 -10.29 5.32 -4.83
C PRO A 422 -10.20 4.06 -3.95
N LEU A 423 -9.01 3.51 -3.85
CA LEU A 423 -8.66 2.44 -2.92
C LEU A 423 -7.45 2.87 -2.10
N ILE A 424 -7.34 2.36 -0.88
CA ILE A 424 -6.13 2.46 -0.07
C ILE A 424 -5.54 1.06 0.05
N VAL A 425 -4.33 0.88 -0.49
CA VAL A 425 -3.55 -0.34 -0.33
C VAL A 425 -2.56 -0.11 0.79
N SER A 426 -2.63 -0.94 1.83
CA SER A 426 -1.81 -0.83 3.03
C SER A 426 -1.13 -2.16 3.33
N GLY A 427 0.16 -2.12 3.65
CA GLY A 427 0.93 -3.31 3.96
C GLY A 427 2.38 -2.99 4.31
N LYS A 428 3.13 -3.98 4.76
CA LYS A 428 4.57 -3.86 4.96
C LYS A 428 5.31 -3.99 3.64
N VAL A 429 6.41 -3.24 3.49
CA VAL A 429 7.34 -3.34 2.37
C VAL A 429 8.50 -4.26 2.75
N ASN A 430 8.98 -4.16 4.00
CA ASN A 430 9.97 -5.06 4.59
C ASN A 430 9.38 -5.73 5.83
N GLU A 431 9.90 -6.89 6.19
CA GLU A 431 9.42 -7.65 7.37
C GLU A 431 9.61 -6.86 8.69
N ASP A 432 10.69 -6.09 8.76
CA ASP A 432 11.05 -5.30 9.94
C ASP A 432 10.29 -3.97 10.07
N ASP A 433 9.44 -3.60 9.11
CA ASP A 433 8.69 -2.36 9.17
C ASP A 433 7.73 -2.38 10.38
N GLU A 434 7.85 -1.40 11.28
CA GLU A 434 6.94 -1.26 12.44
C GLU A 434 5.54 -0.82 12.00
N GLN A 435 5.46 0.08 11.01
CA GLN A 435 4.20 0.64 10.52
C GLN A 435 3.98 0.24 9.06
N PRO A 436 2.74 -0.11 8.67
CA PRO A 436 2.41 -0.38 7.28
C PRO A 436 2.46 0.92 6.47
N LEU A 437 2.99 0.83 5.26
CA LEU A 437 2.88 1.88 4.26
C LEU A 437 1.48 1.85 3.64
N SER A 438 0.88 3.01 3.43
CA SER A 438 -0.42 3.14 2.75
C SER A 438 -0.30 3.98 1.49
N VAL A 439 -0.85 3.48 0.40
CA VAL A 439 -0.84 4.14 -0.92
C VAL A 439 -2.27 4.26 -1.43
N VAL A 440 -2.65 5.45 -1.89
CA VAL A 440 -3.94 5.69 -2.56
C VAL A 440 -3.80 5.38 -4.04
N VAL A 441 -4.69 4.55 -4.55
CA VAL A 441 -4.75 4.17 -5.98
C VAL A 441 -6.18 4.26 -6.49
N PHE A 442 -6.36 4.29 -7.81
CA PHE A 442 -7.68 4.41 -8.44
C PHE A 442 -7.93 3.22 -9.36
N ILE A 443 -9.15 2.74 -9.37
CA ILE A 443 -9.59 1.64 -10.23
C ILE A 443 -9.68 2.12 -11.68
N GLU A 444 -9.06 1.41 -12.61
CA GLU A 444 -9.26 1.57 -14.06
C GLU A 444 -10.26 0.54 -14.60
N ALA A 445 -10.16 -0.72 -14.16
CA ALA A 445 -11.07 -1.79 -14.55
C ALA A 445 -11.14 -2.87 -13.48
N VAL A 446 -12.24 -3.63 -13.49
CA VAL A 446 -12.47 -4.78 -12.59
C VAL A 446 -12.91 -5.98 -13.43
N TYR A 447 -12.28 -7.13 -13.22
CA TYR A 447 -12.61 -8.38 -13.87
C TYR A 447 -12.95 -9.44 -12.84
N SER A 448 -14.13 -10.06 -12.98
CA SER A 448 -14.54 -11.17 -12.13
C SER A 448 -14.04 -12.48 -12.73
N ASN A 449 -13.30 -13.26 -11.97
CA ASN A 449 -12.79 -14.56 -12.32
C ASN A 449 -13.38 -15.63 -11.37
N PRO A 450 -13.37 -16.91 -11.74
CA PRO A 450 -13.77 -17.97 -10.82
C PRO A 450 -12.86 -17.99 -9.58
N GLY A 451 -13.45 -17.68 -8.41
CA GLY A 451 -12.75 -17.69 -7.12
C GLY A 451 -11.94 -16.46 -6.78
N PHE A 452 -11.76 -15.47 -7.67
CA PHE A 452 -11.03 -14.25 -7.39
C PHE A 452 -11.48 -13.06 -8.27
N THR A 453 -11.10 -11.87 -7.87
CA THR A 453 -11.38 -10.63 -8.62
C THR A 453 -10.08 -9.94 -8.97
N THR A 454 -9.90 -9.58 -10.23
CA THR A 454 -8.74 -8.81 -10.70
C THR A 454 -9.10 -7.34 -10.80
N ILE A 455 -8.35 -6.49 -10.10
CA ILE A 455 -8.47 -5.04 -10.19
C ILE A 455 -7.28 -4.51 -10.98
N VAL A 456 -7.56 -3.76 -12.03
CA VAL A 456 -6.56 -3.00 -12.77
C VAL A 456 -6.59 -1.57 -12.25
N LEU A 457 -5.42 -1.07 -11.88
CA LEU A 457 -5.23 0.28 -11.33
C LEU A 457 -4.86 1.25 -12.44
N ARG A 458 -5.24 2.51 -12.25
CA ARG A 458 -4.91 3.60 -13.17
C ARG A 458 -3.42 3.92 -13.13
N ASP A 459 -2.89 4.40 -14.25
CA ASP A 459 -1.51 4.86 -14.42
C ASP A 459 -0.48 3.78 -14.04
N GLN A 460 0.46 4.13 -13.18
CA GLN A 460 1.47 3.20 -12.69
C GLN A 460 1.01 2.33 -11.51
N GLY A 461 -0.25 2.46 -11.06
CA GLY A 461 -0.80 1.72 -9.93
C GLY A 461 0.01 1.93 -8.65
N LEU A 462 0.63 0.85 -8.15
CA LEU A 462 1.50 0.88 -6.97
C LEU A 462 2.92 1.40 -7.25
N GLY A 463 3.25 1.67 -8.52
CA GLY A 463 4.57 2.13 -8.93
C GLY A 463 5.68 1.13 -8.57
N ALA A 464 6.73 1.62 -7.92
CA ALA A 464 7.86 0.81 -7.46
C ALA A 464 7.60 0.11 -6.10
N THR A 465 6.47 0.37 -5.45
CA THR A 465 6.15 -0.20 -4.13
C THR A 465 5.87 -1.69 -4.25
N ARG A 466 6.46 -2.48 -3.36
CA ARG A 466 6.34 -3.94 -3.30
C ARG A 466 5.84 -4.32 -1.90
N PHE A 467 4.56 -4.60 -1.78
CA PHE A 467 3.98 -5.00 -0.50
C PHE A 467 4.12 -6.50 -0.26
N ILE A 468 4.47 -6.89 0.95
CA ILE A 468 4.44 -8.29 1.40
C ILE A 468 2.98 -8.75 1.36
N ARG A 469 2.69 -9.76 0.52
CA ARG A 469 1.33 -10.22 0.22
C ARG A 469 0.50 -10.56 1.46
N SER A 470 1.08 -11.26 2.42
CA SER A 470 0.43 -11.69 3.66
C SER A 470 0.00 -10.55 4.58
N THR A 471 0.69 -9.40 4.50
CA THR A 471 0.41 -8.21 5.31
C THR A 471 -0.47 -7.20 4.60
N THR A 472 -0.72 -7.40 3.30
CA THR A 472 -1.43 -6.42 2.46
C THR A 472 -2.93 -6.47 2.69
N LEU A 473 -3.51 -5.31 2.92
CA LEU A 473 -4.95 -5.06 2.98
C LEU A 473 -5.33 -3.98 1.97
N ILE A 474 -6.49 -4.14 1.35
CA ILE A 474 -7.03 -3.17 0.39
C ILE A 474 -8.37 -2.68 0.92
N TYR A 475 -8.45 -1.41 1.22
CA TYR A 475 -9.65 -0.74 1.69
C TYR A 475 -10.35 -0.11 0.51
N ALA A 476 -11.65 -0.41 0.33
CA ALA A 476 -12.42 0.09 -0.79
C ALA A 476 -13.57 1.04 -0.37
N ASN A 477 -13.87 1.14 0.93
CA ASN A 477 -14.75 2.17 1.48
C ASN A 477 -13.99 3.49 1.66
N VAL A 478 -13.53 4.09 0.56
CA VAL A 478 -12.64 5.25 0.59
C VAL A 478 -13.35 6.47 0.02
N VAL A 479 -13.23 7.60 0.73
CA VAL A 479 -13.80 8.88 0.32
C VAL A 479 -12.82 10.02 0.60
N VAL A 480 -12.92 11.08 -0.19
CA VAL A 480 -12.17 12.32 0.04
C VAL A 480 -12.83 13.11 1.16
N ALA A 481 -12.02 13.58 2.08
CA ALA A 481 -12.45 14.51 3.14
C ALA A 481 -11.55 15.75 3.15
N THR A 482 -12.07 16.86 3.61
CA THR A 482 -11.33 18.11 3.78
C THR A 482 -11.18 18.44 5.25
N HIS A 483 -10.02 19.01 5.58
CA HIS A 483 -9.75 19.49 6.94
C HIS A 483 -10.66 20.68 7.28
N GLY A 484 -11.26 20.63 8.45
CA GLY A 484 -12.19 21.64 8.97
C GLY A 484 -13.57 21.07 9.22
N GLU A 485 -14.47 21.95 9.63
CA GLU A 485 -15.88 21.63 9.84
C GLU A 485 -16.76 22.68 9.19
N THR A 486 -17.86 22.29 8.63
CA THR A 486 -18.89 23.20 8.10
C THR A 486 -19.59 23.86 9.27
N VAL A 487 -19.49 25.18 9.34
CA VAL A 487 -20.21 25.97 10.35
C VAL A 487 -21.65 26.19 9.88
N PRO A 488 -22.64 25.77 10.67
CA PRO A 488 -24.03 25.99 10.29
C PRO A 488 -24.35 27.50 10.25
N LEU A 489 -25.23 27.88 9.35
CA LEU A 489 -25.71 29.26 9.23
C LEU A 489 -26.21 29.76 10.60
N THR A 490 -25.47 30.70 11.20
CA THR A 490 -25.86 31.33 12.47
C THR A 490 -25.95 32.85 12.29
N PRO A 491 -26.97 33.51 12.86
CA PRO A 491 -27.01 34.98 12.83
C PRO A 491 -25.76 35.54 13.55
N ILE A 492 -25.02 36.42 12.87
CA ILE A 492 -23.86 37.10 13.41
C ILE A 492 -24.18 38.43 14.05
N GLY A 493 -25.40 38.91 13.88
CA GLY A 493 -25.90 40.14 14.48
C GLY A 493 -27.07 40.74 13.66
N SER A 494 -27.64 41.79 14.20
CA SER A 494 -28.67 42.61 13.51
C SER A 494 -28.01 43.94 13.09
N GLY A 495 -28.18 44.31 11.82
CA GLY A 495 -27.74 45.60 11.32
C GLY A 495 -28.63 46.75 11.76
N ASP A 496 -28.02 47.92 12.01
CA ASP A 496 -28.69 49.18 12.26
C ASP A 496 -28.62 50.04 10.99
N GLY A 497 -29.75 50.32 10.37
CA GLY A 497 -29.83 51.11 9.11
C GLY A 497 -29.36 52.55 9.24
N SER A 498 -29.22 53.06 10.45
CA SER A 498 -28.71 54.43 10.73
C SER A 498 -27.22 54.51 10.81
N GLN A 499 -26.51 53.37 10.94
CA GLN A 499 -25.07 53.32 11.14
C GLN A 499 -24.32 52.87 9.88
N THR A 500 -23.21 53.55 9.57
CA THR A 500 -22.29 53.13 8.53
C THR A 500 -21.11 52.33 9.15
N HIS A 501 -20.48 51.45 8.35
CA HIS A 501 -19.27 50.69 8.77
C HIS A 501 -19.48 49.76 9.98
N GLN A 502 -20.62 49.13 10.06
CA GLN A 502 -20.93 48.17 11.13
C GLN A 502 -19.98 46.99 11.08
N ARG A 503 -19.54 46.50 12.25
CA ARG A 503 -18.65 45.34 12.40
C ARG A 503 -19.40 44.23 13.11
N PHE A 504 -19.36 43.04 12.51
CA PHE A 504 -19.91 41.84 13.10
C PHE A 504 -18.75 40.85 13.37
N THR A 505 -18.71 40.29 14.58
CA THR A 505 -17.67 39.34 14.98
C THR A 505 -18.14 37.95 14.66
N LEU A 506 -17.33 37.19 13.91
CA LEU A 506 -17.56 35.78 13.67
C LEU A 506 -17.33 34.96 14.94
N LYS A 507 -18.21 33.99 15.22
CA LYS A 507 -18.07 33.12 16.41
C LYS A 507 -16.83 32.22 16.36
N LYS A 508 -16.37 31.87 15.17
CA LYS A 508 -15.15 31.07 14.96
C LYS A 508 -14.19 31.83 14.05
N SER A 509 -12.90 31.75 14.37
CA SER A 509 -11.86 32.29 13.49
C SER A 509 -11.77 31.42 12.23
N LEU A 510 -12.01 32.01 11.08
CA LEU A 510 -11.87 31.36 9.78
C LEU A 510 -10.40 31.40 9.37
N LEU A 511 -9.68 30.35 9.67
CA LEU A 511 -8.27 30.22 9.30
C LEU A 511 -8.08 29.83 7.83
N TYR A 512 -9.01 29.04 7.29
CA TYR A 512 -8.92 28.49 5.94
C TYR A 512 -10.33 28.38 5.34
N ALA A 513 -10.79 29.37 4.62
CA ALA A 513 -12.04 29.29 3.88
C ALA A 513 -11.76 29.43 2.38
N GLN A 514 -12.24 28.50 1.58
CA GLN A 514 -12.23 28.66 0.12
C GLN A 514 -13.17 29.79 -0.32
N GLU A 515 -14.30 29.90 0.34
CA GLU A 515 -15.27 30.98 0.12
C GLU A 515 -16.17 31.10 1.34
N VAL A 516 -16.27 32.30 1.90
CA VAL A 516 -17.22 32.60 2.97
C VAL A 516 -18.28 33.49 2.38
N THR A 517 -19.48 32.97 2.28
CA THR A 517 -20.63 33.73 1.85
C THR A 517 -21.44 34.17 3.08
N VAL A 518 -21.62 35.46 3.23
CA VAL A 518 -22.49 36.02 4.27
C VAL A 518 -23.73 36.55 3.58
N ASP A 519 -24.88 35.95 3.89
CA ASP A 519 -26.16 36.46 3.45
C ASP A 519 -26.64 37.53 4.42
N LEU A 520 -26.73 38.75 3.93
CA LEU A 520 -27.31 39.85 4.68
C LEU A 520 -28.75 40.05 4.18
N HIS A 521 -29.72 39.79 5.04
CA HIS A 521 -31.11 40.08 4.77
C HIS A 521 -31.42 41.51 5.23
N LEU A 522 -31.51 42.42 4.28
CA LEU A 522 -31.93 43.79 4.49
C LEU A 522 -33.35 43.95 3.93
N GLY A 523 -34.35 43.52 4.68
CA GLY A 523 -35.72 43.56 4.22
C GLY A 523 -35.95 42.72 2.96
N GLN A 524 -36.16 43.36 1.81
CA GLN A 524 -36.36 42.67 0.51
C GLN A 524 -35.07 42.46 -0.29
N TYR A 525 -33.89 42.81 0.25
CA TYR A 525 -32.61 42.75 -0.48
C TYR A 525 -31.63 41.78 0.20
N THR A 526 -31.02 40.92 -0.61
CA THR A 526 -29.90 40.04 -0.22
C THR A 526 -28.61 40.65 -0.74
N VAL A 527 -27.67 40.95 0.15
CA VAL A 527 -26.34 41.49 -0.21
C VAL A 527 -25.31 40.43 0.09
N TRP A 528 -24.49 40.10 -0.90
CA TRP A 528 -23.37 39.17 -0.79
C TRP A 528 -22.11 39.93 -0.42
N CYS A 529 -21.46 39.55 0.67
CA CYS A 529 -20.17 40.11 1.06
C CYS A 529 -19.09 39.04 0.98
N ARG A 530 -17.97 39.37 0.35
CA ARG A 530 -16.76 38.55 0.41
C ARG A 530 -15.98 38.92 1.66
N LEU A 531 -15.66 37.95 2.50
CA LEU A 531 -14.86 38.15 3.71
C LEU A 531 -13.40 37.86 3.42
N ASP A 532 -12.52 38.83 3.71
CA ASP A 532 -11.09 38.61 3.79
C ASP A 532 -10.74 37.95 5.14
N SER A 533 -9.92 36.95 5.12
CA SER A 533 -9.59 36.03 6.23
C SER A 533 -9.02 36.65 7.52
N HIS A 534 -8.96 37.99 7.63
CA HIS A 534 -8.35 38.64 8.77
C HIS A 534 -9.09 39.89 9.29
N ARG A 535 -10.25 40.25 8.79
CA ARG A 535 -10.98 41.43 9.29
C ARG A 535 -12.49 41.25 9.28
N ALA A 536 -13.13 41.82 10.27
CA ALA A 536 -14.56 42.03 10.31
C ALA A 536 -15.07 42.61 8.97
N CYS A 537 -16.23 42.17 8.53
CA CYS A 537 -16.86 42.68 7.32
C CYS A 537 -16.88 44.21 7.32
N GLN A 538 -16.10 44.84 6.45
CA GLN A 538 -16.22 46.26 6.19
C GLN A 538 -17.24 46.45 5.08
N TRP A 539 -18.33 47.15 5.39
CA TRP A 539 -19.27 47.63 4.40
C TRP A 539 -18.55 48.54 3.41
N CYS A 540 -18.38 48.13 2.17
CA CYS A 540 -18.15 49.06 1.07
C CYS A 540 -19.41 49.82 0.79
N GLY A 541 -19.37 51.11 0.97
CA GLY A 541 -20.46 52.05 1.07
C GLY A 541 -21.67 51.82 0.13
N MET A 542 -22.85 51.94 0.69
CA MET A 542 -24.05 52.13 -0.13
C MET A 542 -24.00 53.50 -0.79
N ALA A 543 -23.76 53.53 -2.10
CA ALA A 543 -24.21 54.66 -2.89
C ALA A 543 -25.74 54.60 -2.97
N ARG A 544 -26.39 55.64 -2.48
CA ARG A 544 -27.83 55.89 -2.77
C ARG A 544 -27.96 56.06 -4.28
N SER A 545 -28.33 55.01 -4.97
CA SER A 545 -28.99 55.07 -6.27
C SER A 545 -29.63 53.70 -6.51
N ALA A 546 -30.92 53.67 -6.34
CA ALA A 546 -31.76 52.57 -6.73
C ALA A 546 -31.65 52.38 -8.25
N VAL A 547 -30.87 51.40 -8.67
CA VAL A 547 -31.08 50.78 -9.97
C VAL A 547 -31.19 49.30 -9.71
N ALA A 548 -32.37 48.79 -9.85
CA ALA A 548 -32.70 47.39 -9.83
C ALA A 548 -31.86 46.66 -10.86
N LEU A 549 -30.90 45.91 -10.45
CA LEU A 549 -30.25 44.87 -11.25
C LEU A 549 -30.67 43.51 -10.71
N SER A 550 -31.92 43.16 -11.02
CA SER A 550 -32.34 41.76 -11.08
C SER A 550 -31.66 41.12 -12.30
N ARG A 551 -30.46 40.59 -12.12
CA ARG A 551 -29.95 39.55 -12.99
C ARG A 551 -29.29 38.50 -12.12
N ARG A 552 -30.04 37.43 -11.87
CA ARG A 552 -29.47 36.14 -11.54
C ARG A 552 -28.44 35.81 -12.62
N PRO A 553 -27.20 35.51 -12.29
CA PRO A 553 -26.36 34.78 -13.24
C PRO A 553 -26.95 33.39 -13.36
N SER A 554 -27.54 33.10 -14.51
CA SER A 554 -27.93 31.76 -14.89
C SER A 554 -26.73 30.82 -14.67
N ARG A 555 -26.97 29.73 -13.96
CA ARG A 555 -26.08 28.56 -13.98
C ARG A 555 -25.86 28.17 -15.45
N ARG A 556 -24.74 28.57 -16.04
CA ARG A 556 -24.22 27.93 -17.23
C ARG A 556 -23.43 26.73 -16.78
N SER A 557 -24.06 25.57 -16.93
CA SER A 557 -23.39 24.30 -17.03
C SER A 557 -22.29 24.42 -18.10
N LEU A 558 -21.05 24.35 -17.68
CA LEU A 558 -19.94 24.08 -18.58
C LEU A 558 -20.01 22.62 -19.00
N HIS A 559 -20.73 22.35 -20.07
CA HIS A 559 -20.53 21.16 -20.86
C HIS A 559 -19.15 21.26 -21.54
N ARG A 560 -18.35 20.28 -21.26
CA ARG A 560 -17.16 19.93 -22.05
C ARG A 560 -17.57 19.53 -23.46
N ALA A 561 -16.75 19.90 -24.40
CA ALA A 561 -16.47 19.13 -25.60
C ALA A 561 -15.04 19.46 -26.08
N PRO A 562 -14.45 18.59 -26.87
CA PRO A 562 -14.16 17.15 -26.75
C PRO A 562 -12.77 16.87 -26.14
#